data_004f7883591b9fa092d9233c5748ff93
#
_entry.id   004f7883591b9fa092d9233c5748ff93
#
_cell.length_a   1.000
_cell.length_b   1.000
_cell.length_c   1.000
_cell.angle_alpha   90.00
_cell.angle_beta   90.00
_cell.angle_gamma   90.00
#
_symmetry.space_group_name_H-M   'P 1'
#
loop_
_entity.id
_entity.type
_entity.pdbx_description
1 polymer ?
#
loop_
_entity_poly.entity_id
_entity_poly.type
_entity_poly.pdbx_seq_one_letter_code
_entity_poly.pdbx_strand_id
1 'polypeptide(L)'
;MAFTVAERGGGRAGYRSTVAVGEGVDLVSPAQVALSGRPGATVPAPLTVTNQGEQAVGQLVLYVVGNYGLAPATRYRNCEYATGGPHHSTPVMFACTFERTLAPGETVRVDTGFGFALPGDSWAPNTQHGSALWLTPADWAALRSQHAPVDRIGENGTDGVLGLGPVTRSQQRERAAGDPQSDVDPEDNATAITITVQGDQRADAVAAGARVDTSVGRTVPVTVGFTNAGPAALATWGTRGFYTMVDVAVPEGTTAVRASEHCRTDDDQGEEPGRPGGRRYTCYLPGVLRVGERAEFPFSLRVDTAGRHTSTVELLHLGVADEFARDLDPSNDTATIVVDTTGPDGGDDGDGGDGGGLPITGAPVATIAGVGLALVVVGAVIFLVTRRRGTGG
;
A
#
# COMPACT_ATOMS: atom_id res chain seq x y z
N MET A 1 -17.26 34.89 -17.59
CA MET A 1 -18.02 36.12 -17.29
C MET A 1 -17.58 36.69 -15.95
N ALA A 2 -17.55 38.02 -15.81
CA ALA A 2 -17.24 38.63 -14.54
C ALA A 2 -18.49 39.39 -14.06
N PHE A 3 -18.92 39.16 -12.80
CA PHE A 3 -20.04 39.81 -12.19
C PHE A 3 -19.51 40.70 -11.06
N THR A 4 -19.99 41.92 -10.98
CA THR A 4 -19.66 42.83 -9.87
C THR A 4 -20.96 43.22 -9.19
N VAL A 5 -21.05 42.91 -7.90
CA VAL A 5 -22.17 43.34 -7.05
C VAL A 5 -21.68 44.55 -6.23
N ALA A 6 -22.38 45.64 -6.32
CA ALA A 6 -22.10 46.87 -5.55
C ALA A 6 -23.22 47.09 -4.56
N GLU A 7 -22.88 47.26 -3.28
CA GLU A 7 -23.82 47.62 -2.23
C GLU A 7 -24.03 49.16 -2.16
N ARG A 8 -25.23 49.56 -1.85
CA ARG A 8 -25.63 50.99 -1.73
C ARG A 8 -25.04 51.63 -0.47
N GLY A 9 -23.73 51.65 -0.39
CA GLY A 9 -22.96 52.14 0.76
C GLY A 9 -21.46 52.00 0.56
N GLY A 10 -21.04 51.56 -0.63
CA GLY A 10 -19.64 51.59 -1.07
C GLY A 10 -18.89 50.24 -1.06
N GLY A 11 -19.49 49.14 -0.57
CA GLY A 11 -18.91 47.79 -0.69
C GLY A 11 -19.01 47.27 -2.13
N ARG A 12 -17.93 46.71 -2.68
CA ARG A 12 -17.92 45.99 -3.97
C ARG A 12 -17.38 44.59 -3.75
N ALA A 13 -18.13 43.59 -4.20
CA ALA A 13 -17.66 42.21 -4.28
C ALA A 13 -17.65 41.78 -5.75
N GLY A 14 -16.52 41.27 -6.22
CA GLY A 14 -16.39 40.74 -7.57
C GLY A 14 -16.39 39.20 -7.52
N TYR A 15 -17.25 38.60 -8.33
CA TYR A 15 -17.25 37.15 -8.56
C TYR A 15 -16.86 36.88 -10.01
N ARG A 16 -15.88 35.98 -10.21
CA ARG A 16 -15.47 35.56 -11.54
C ARG A 16 -15.91 34.13 -11.76
N SER A 17 -16.83 33.91 -12.70
CA SER A 17 -17.21 32.60 -13.18
C SER A 17 -16.56 32.35 -14.54
N THR A 18 -15.95 31.20 -14.72
CA THR A 18 -15.47 30.73 -16.02
C THR A 18 -16.58 29.90 -16.62
N VAL A 19 -17.06 30.27 -17.80
CA VAL A 19 -17.97 29.48 -18.60
C VAL A 19 -17.10 28.77 -19.64
N ALA A 20 -16.95 27.48 -19.52
CA ALA A 20 -16.38 26.67 -20.59
C ALA A 20 -17.46 26.48 -21.66
N VAL A 21 -17.14 26.79 -22.89
CA VAL A 21 -17.98 26.46 -24.05
C VAL A 21 -17.27 25.29 -24.72
N GLY A 22 -17.81 24.10 -24.52
CA GLY A 22 -17.31 22.89 -25.16
C GLY A 22 -17.83 22.77 -26.59
N GLU A 23 -17.22 21.89 -27.38
CA GLU A 23 -17.58 21.64 -28.79
C GLU A 23 -18.73 20.64 -28.96
N GLY A 24 -19.58 20.44 -27.95
CA GLY A 24 -20.72 19.53 -28.01
C GLY A 24 -20.39 18.05 -27.82
N VAL A 25 -19.25 17.76 -27.21
CA VAL A 25 -18.89 16.44 -26.64
C VAL A 25 -19.32 16.41 -25.19
N ASP A 26 -19.93 15.32 -24.78
CA ASP A 26 -20.44 15.10 -23.41
C ASP A 26 -20.29 13.62 -23.05
N LEU A 27 -19.24 13.29 -22.30
CA LEU A 27 -18.90 11.92 -21.88
C LEU A 27 -19.51 11.64 -20.52
N VAL A 28 -20.52 10.82 -20.47
CA VAL A 28 -21.24 10.47 -19.23
C VAL A 28 -20.93 9.04 -18.82
N SER A 29 -20.61 8.81 -17.56
CA SER A 29 -20.39 7.49 -16.99
C SER A 29 -21.27 7.23 -15.77
N PRO A 30 -21.51 5.95 -15.38
CA PRO A 30 -22.18 5.65 -14.13
C PRO A 30 -21.45 6.27 -12.95
N ALA A 31 -22.17 6.97 -12.07
CA ALA A 31 -21.55 7.63 -10.92
C ALA A 31 -20.79 6.67 -10.00
N GLN A 32 -21.19 5.39 -9.96
CA GLN A 32 -20.57 4.39 -9.08
C GLN A 32 -20.61 2.99 -9.70
N VAL A 33 -19.52 2.23 -9.45
CA VAL A 33 -19.43 0.78 -9.67
C VAL A 33 -19.03 0.11 -8.36
N ALA A 34 -19.90 -0.77 -7.85
CA ALA A 34 -19.65 -1.58 -6.66
C ALA A 34 -19.27 -3.01 -7.07
N LEU A 35 -18.10 -3.45 -6.65
CA LEU A 35 -17.50 -4.74 -6.95
C LEU A 35 -17.22 -5.51 -5.66
N SER A 36 -16.98 -6.81 -5.78
CA SER A 36 -16.52 -7.61 -4.63
C SER A 36 -15.62 -8.74 -5.07
N GLY A 37 -14.70 -9.13 -4.19
CA GLY A 37 -13.79 -10.24 -4.42
C GLY A 37 -13.12 -10.72 -3.14
N ARG A 38 -12.35 -11.80 -3.23
CA ARG A 38 -11.53 -12.31 -2.14
C ARG A 38 -10.06 -11.93 -2.38
N PRO A 39 -9.20 -11.93 -1.35
CA PRO A 39 -7.78 -11.81 -1.55
C PRO A 39 -7.25 -12.80 -2.62
N GLY A 40 -6.40 -12.33 -3.51
CA GLY A 40 -5.85 -13.10 -4.63
C GLY A 40 -6.77 -13.22 -5.86
N ALA A 41 -7.99 -12.68 -5.81
CA ALA A 41 -8.92 -12.76 -6.94
C ALA A 41 -8.70 -11.63 -7.96
N THR A 42 -8.99 -11.92 -9.23
CA THR A 42 -9.25 -10.89 -10.24
C THR A 42 -10.72 -10.53 -10.21
N VAL A 43 -11.01 -9.25 -10.02
CA VAL A 43 -12.36 -8.69 -9.93
C VAL A 43 -12.69 -8.01 -11.26
N PRO A 44 -13.61 -8.54 -12.08
CA PRO A 44 -14.02 -7.90 -13.34
C PRO A 44 -14.59 -6.51 -13.11
N ALA A 45 -14.19 -5.53 -13.92
CA ALA A 45 -14.63 -4.14 -13.80
C ALA A 45 -15.30 -3.65 -15.09
N PRO A 46 -16.65 -3.68 -15.19
CA PRO A 46 -17.39 -3.32 -16.38
C PRO A 46 -17.55 -1.79 -16.50
N LEU A 47 -16.46 -1.07 -16.72
CA LEU A 47 -16.48 0.38 -16.88
C LEU A 47 -17.11 0.75 -18.23
N THR A 48 -18.05 1.69 -18.22
CA THR A 48 -18.80 2.15 -19.40
C THR A 48 -18.73 3.66 -19.53
N VAL A 49 -18.89 4.15 -20.76
CA VAL A 49 -19.07 5.56 -21.07
C VAL A 49 -20.05 5.73 -22.21
N THR A 50 -20.85 6.78 -22.16
CA THR A 50 -21.79 7.20 -23.19
C THR A 50 -21.39 8.61 -23.67
N ASN A 51 -21.43 8.84 -24.98
CA ASN A 51 -21.38 10.19 -25.51
C ASN A 51 -22.82 10.75 -25.61
N GLN A 52 -23.18 11.63 -24.69
CA GLN A 52 -24.49 12.31 -24.72
C GLN A 52 -24.47 13.60 -25.54
N GLY A 53 -23.28 14.03 -25.97
CA GLY A 53 -23.10 15.21 -26.80
C GLY A 53 -23.62 15.03 -28.21
N GLU A 54 -23.56 16.11 -28.98
CA GLU A 54 -24.00 16.17 -30.39
C GLU A 54 -22.89 15.83 -31.38
N GLN A 55 -21.64 15.81 -30.94
CA GLN A 55 -20.47 15.52 -31.77
C GLN A 55 -19.83 14.17 -31.41
N ALA A 56 -19.23 13.51 -32.41
CA ALA A 56 -18.49 12.29 -32.19
C ALA A 56 -17.14 12.59 -31.51
N VAL A 57 -16.73 11.75 -30.56
CA VAL A 57 -15.40 11.77 -29.93
C VAL A 57 -14.45 10.89 -30.74
N GLY A 58 -13.35 11.42 -31.23
CA GLY A 58 -12.44 10.68 -32.13
C GLY A 58 -11.55 9.65 -31.41
N GLN A 59 -11.22 9.91 -30.15
CA GLN A 59 -10.36 9.06 -29.31
C GLN A 59 -10.79 9.20 -27.86
N LEU A 60 -10.63 8.16 -27.06
CA LEU A 60 -10.98 8.13 -25.64
C LEU A 60 -9.76 7.81 -24.77
N VAL A 61 -9.71 8.40 -23.60
CA VAL A 61 -8.76 8.05 -22.55
C VAL A 61 -9.52 7.66 -21.30
N LEU A 62 -9.21 6.47 -20.76
CA LEU A 62 -9.68 6.01 -19.46
C LEU A 62 -8.54 6.19 -18.44
N TYR A 63 -8.67 7.14 -17.54
CA TYR A 63 -7.76 7.33 -16.42
C TYR A 63 -8.32 6.68 -15.16
N VAL A 64 -7.53 5.88 -14.47
CA VAL A 64 -7.90 5.21 -13.22
C VAL A 64 -6.89 5.57 -12.14
N VAL A 65 -7.43 5.92 -10.98
CA VAL A 65 -6.66 6.17 -9.75
C VAL A 65 -7.34 5.48 -8.57
N GLY A 66 -6.57 4.87 -7.70
CA GLY A 66 -7.14 4.19 -6.53
C GLY A 66 -6.12 3.65 -5.56
N ASN A 67 -6.60 2.96 -4.54
CA ASN A 67 -5.77 2.25 -3.59
C ASN A 67 -5.00 1.12 -4.27
N TYR A 68 -3.98 0.60 -3.60
CA TYR A 68 -3.14 -0.49 -4.12
C TYR A 68 -3.93 -1.74 -4.59
N GLY A 69 -5.10 -2.01 -4.03
CA GLY A 69 -5.98 -3.10 -4.44
C GLY A 69 -6.68 -2.89 -5.79
N LEU A 70 -6.54 -1.72 -6.43
CA LEU A 70 -7.05 -1.42 -7.76
C LEU A 70 -5.98 -1.55 -8.86
N ALA A 71 -4.91 -2.31 -8.61
CA ALA A 71 -3.96 -2.62 -9.65
C ALA A 71 -4.64 -3.43 -10.77
N PRO A 72 -4.45 -3.08 -12.06
CA PRO A 72 -5.04 -3.83 -13.15
C PRO A 72 -4.45 -5.25 -13.21
N ALA A 73 -5.30 -6.24 -13.43
CA ALA A 73 -4.88 -7.65 -13.51
C ALA A 73 -3.99 -7.94 -14.73
N THR A 74 -4.10 -7.10 -15.78
CA THR A 74 -3.33 -7.18 -17.02
C THR A 74 -2.77 -5.81 -17.37
N ARG A 75 -1.49 -5.74 -17.73
CA ARG A 75 -0.82 -4.49 -18.14
C ARG A 75 -0.88 -4.34 -19.67
N TYR A 76 -1.96 -3.79 -20.15
CA TYR A 76 -2.22 -3.62 -21.59
C TYR A 76 -1.27 -2.62 -22.24
N ARG A 77 -0.84 -2.91 -23.49
CA ARG A 77 0.14 -2.08 -24.23
C ARG A 77 -0.39 -0.71 -24.65
N ASN A 78 -1.70 -0.52 -24.72
CA ASN A 78 -2.32 0.80 -24.96
C ASN A 78 -2.64 1.55 -23.66
N CYS A 79 -2.03 1.11 -22.55
CA CYS A 79 -2.12 1.78 -21.26
C CYS A 79 -0.73 2.15 -20.77
N GLU A 80 -0.64 3.33 -20.16
CA GLU A 80 0.53 3.84 -19.44
C GLU A 80 0.28 3.74 -17.94
N TYR A 81 1.27 3.30 -17.18
CA TYR A 81 1.18 3.05 -15.75
C TYR A 81 2.11 3.96 -14.98
N ALA A 82 1.80 4.25 -13.72
CA ALA A 82 2.68 5.01 -12.86
C ALA A 82 4.03 4.29 -12.67
N THR A 83 5.12 5.04 -12.78
CA THR A 83 6.47 4.55 -12.53
C THR A 83 6.68 4.24 -11.05
N GLY A 84 7.45 3.19 -10.76
CA GLY A 84 7.79 2.79 -9.39
C GLY A 84 6.94 1.67 -8.81
N GLY A 85 6.03 1.09 -9.59
CA GLY A 85 5.16 -0.01 -9.17
C GLY A 85 4.14 0.41 -8.11
N PRO A 86 3.19 -0.46 -7.74
CA PRO A 86 2.28 -0.22 -6.64
C PRO A 86 3.03 -0.36 -5.32
N HIS A 87 3.75 0.67 -4.91
CA HIS A 87 4.12 0.81 -3.52
C HIS A 87 2.84 1.12 -2.75
N HIS A 88 2.58 0.39 -1.73
CA HIS A 88 1.36 0.44 -0.93
C HIS A 88 1.10 1.81 -0.25
N SER A 89 2.05 2.72 -0.31
CA SER A 89 1.90 4.12 0.10
C SER A 89 1.59 5.08 -1.06
N THR A 90 1.65 4.61 -2.32
CA THR A 90 1.33 5.43 -3.49
C THR A 90 0.04 4.92 -4.14
N PRO A 91 -0.87 5.81 -4.57
CA PRO A 91 -2.04 5.37 -5.30
C PRO A 91 -1.62 4.66 -6.60
N VAL A 92 -2.36 3.62 -6.94
CA VAL A 92 -2.30 3.02 -8.29
C VAL A 92 -2.85 4.03 -9.26
N MET A 93 -2.12 4.31 -10.33
CA MET A 93 -2.55 5.19 -11.41
C MET A 93 -2.18 4.59 -12.75
N PHE A 94 -3.10 4.62 -13.67
CA PHE A 94 -2.85 4.28 -15.07
C PHE A 94 -3.84 4.97 -16.00
N ALA A 95 -3.48 5.12 -17.26
CA ALA A 95 -4.33 5.68 -18.30
C ALA A 95 -4.27 4.81 -19.55
N CYS A 96 -5.42 4.46 -20.11
CA CYS A 96 -5.55 3.66 -21.34
C CYS A 96 -6.12 4.51 -22.47
N THR A 97 -5.46 4.52 -23.61
CA THR A 97 -5.90 5.24 -24.81
C THR A 97 -6.57 4.27 -25.78
N PHE A 98 -7.73 4.69 -26.31
CA PHE A 98 -8.51 3.90 -27.25
C PHE A 98 -8.68 4.66 -28.57
N GLU A 99 -8.11 4.10 -29.62
CA GLU A 99 -8.25 4.59 -31.00
C GLU A 99 -9.62 4.18 -31.54
N ARG A 100 -10.67 4.77 -30.98
CA ARG A 100 -12.06 4.47 -31.32
C ARG A 100 -12.89 5.74 -31.31
N THR A 101 -13.62 5.97 -32.41
CA THR A 101 -14.63 7.02 -32.48
C THR A 101 -15.88 6.56 -31.70
N LEU A 102 -16.38 7.41 -30.81
CA LEU A 102 -17.61 7.24 -30.06
C LEU A 102 -18.67 8.21 -30.62
N ALA A 103 -19.66 7.68 -31.30
CA ALA A 103 -20.72 8.47 -31.90
C ALA A 103 -21.69 9.07 -30.86
N PRO A 104 -22.41 10.16 -31.17
CA PRO A 104 -23.49 10.66 -30.34
C PRO A 104 -24.51 9.58 -29.99
N GLY A 105 -24.85 9.47 -28.70
CA GLY A 105 -25.76 8.46 -28.15
C GLY A 105 -25.18 7.04 -28.07
N GLU A 106 -23.94 6.82 -28.48
CA GLU A 106 -23.29 5.50 -28.34
C GLU A 106 -22.78 5.29 -26.93
N THR A 107 -22.98 4.06 -26.42
CA THR A 107 -22.39 3.58 -25.15
C THR A 107 -21.41 2.46 -25.44
N VAL A 108 -20.22 2.56 -24.90
CA VAL A 108 -19.20 1.51 -24.94
C VAL A 108 -18.80 1.05 -23.56
N ARG A 109 -18.22 -0.13 -23.50
CA ARG A 109 -17.72 -0.76 -22.27
C ARG A 109 -16.33 -1.31 -22.54
N VAL A 110 -15.45 -1.22 -21.56
CA VAL A 110 -14.17 -1.95 -21.61
C VAL A 110 -14.41 -3.44 -21.78
N ASP A 111 -13.51 -4.11 -22.47
CA ASP A 111 -13.62 -5.55 -22.74
C ASP A 111 -13.79 -6.34 -21.43
N THR A 112 -14.51 -7.46 -21.53
CA THR A 112 -14.87 -8.32 -20.38
C THR A 112 -13.67 -8.93 -19.65
N GLY A 113 -12.49 -8.92 -20.27
CA GLY A 113 -11.24 -9.34 -19.65
C GLY A 113 -10.59 -8.30 -18.73
N PHE A 114 -11.10 -7.08 -18.73
CA PHE A 114 -10.58 -6.04 -17.83
C PHE A 114 -11.07 -6.26 -16.39
N GLY A 115 -10.15 -6.13 -15.45
CA GLY A 115 -10.44 -6.23 -14.03
C GLY A 115 -9.25 -5.82 -13.16
N PHE A 116 -9.50 -5.77 -11.87
CA PHE A 116 -8.51 -5.44 -10.84
C PHE A 116 -8.02 -6.71 -10.15
N ALA A 117 -6.71 -6.80 -9.91
CA ALA A 117 -6.10 -7.87 -9.13
C ALA A 117 -6.07 -7.47 -7.65
N LEU A 118 -6.87 -8.13 -6.83
CA LEU A 118 -6.74 -8.02 -5.38
C LEU A 118 -5.49 -8.78 -4.93
N PRO A 119 -4.51 -8.16 -4.28
CA PRO A 119 -3.36 -8.86 -3.73
C PRO A 119 -3.78 -10.02 -2.81
N GLY A 120 -3.03 -11.13 -2.85
CA GLY A 120 -3.30 -12.30 -2.01
C GLY A 120 -3.15 -12.01 -0.52
N ASP A 121 -2.38 -10.98 -0.17
CA ASP A 121 -2.15 -10.47 1.18
C ASP A 121 -3.06 -9.29 1.56
N SER A 122 -4.16 -9.07 0.85
CA SER A 122 -5.15 -8.04 1.21
C SER A 122 -5.86 -8.36 2.50
N TRP A 123 -6.10 -7.34 3.32
CA TRP A 123 -7.01 -7.44 4.46
C TRP A 123 -8.43 -7.79 4.02
N ALA A 124 -9.09 -8.64 4.80
CA ALA A 124 -10.49 -9.00 4.64
C ALA A 124 -11.14 -9.21 6.03
N PRO A 125 -12.33 -8.64 6.32
CA PRO A 125 -13.07 -7.73 5.41
C PRO A 125 -12.39 -6.36 5.27
N ASN A 126 -12.46 -5.78 4.06
CA ASN A 126 -11.96 -4.44 3.78
C ASN A 126 -12.69 -3.83 2.59
N THR A 127 -12.49 -2.55 2.35
CA THR A 127 -13.01 -1.85 1.18
C THR A 127 -11.90 -1.09 0.48
N GLN A 128 -11.72 -1.34 -0.81
CA GLN A 128 -10.81 -0.60 -1.67
C GLN A 128 -11.59 0.47 -2.42
N HIS A 129 -10.99 1.64 -2.58
CA HIS A 129 -11.62 2.78 -3.23
C HIS A 129 -10.76 3.31 -4.37
N GLY A 130 -11.41 3.77 -5.40
CA GLY A 130 -10.79 4.43 -6.53
C GLY A 130 -11.80 5.19 -7.37
N SER A 131 -11.31 5.74 -8.46
CA SER A 131 -12.10 6.45 -9.45
C SER A 131 -11.60 6.13 -10.85
N ALA A 132 -12.51 6.08 -11.79
CA ALA A 132 -12.24 5.99 -13.22
C ALA A 132 -12.83 7.23 -13.89
N LEU A 133 -12.03 7.92 -14.71
CA LEU A 133 -12.44 9.10 -15.47
C LEU A 133 -12.31 8.79 -16.96
N TRP A 134 -13.37 9.08 -17.70
CA TRP A 134 -13.35 9.07 -19.17
C TRP A 134 -13.06 10.48 -19.67
N LEU A 135 -12.07 10.62 -20.52
CA LEU A 135 -11.53 11.91 -20.94
C LEU A 135 -11.38 11.94 -22.46
N THR A 136 -11.55 13.13 -23.03
CA THR A 136 -11.04 13.40 -24.35
C THR A 136 -9.51 13.55 -24.32
N PRO A 137 -8.80 13.44 -25.45
CA PRO A 137 -7.36 13.70 -25.48
C PRO A 137 -6.95 15.10 -24.99
N ALA A 138 -7.80 16.11 -25.25
CA ALA A 138 -7.53 17.48 -24.81
C ALA A 138 -7.67 17.60 -23.27
N ASP A 139 -8.70 17.00 -22.69
CA ASP A 139 -8.92 17.00 -21.24
C ASP A 139 -7.83 16.20 -20.52
N TRP A 140 -7.40 15.07 -21.11
CA TRP A 140 -6.27 14.31 -20.60
C TRP A 140 -4.96 15.13 -20.60
N ALA A 141 -4.67 15.82 -21.70
CA ALA A 141 -3.49 16.69 -21.78
C ALA A 141 -3.56 17.84 -20.75
N ALA A 142 -4.75 18.42 -20.55
CA ALA A 142 -4.97 19.45 -19.54
C ALA A 142 -4.76 18.90 -18.11
N LEU A 143 -5.30 17.73 -17.81
CA LEU A 143 -5.12 17.06 -16.51
C LEU A 143 -3.64 16.77 -16.23
N ARG A 144 -2.91 16.23 -17.18
CA ARG A 144 -1.45 15.99 -17.04
C ARG A 144 -0.67 17.26 -16.78
N SER A 145 -1.03 18.39 -17.40
CA SER A 145 -0.33 19.65 -17.21
C SER A 145 -0.55 20.31 -15.84
N GLN A 146 -1.63 19.96 -15.15
CA GLN A 146 -2.06 20.60 -13.90
C GLN A 146 -1.74 19.81 -12.64
N HIS A 147 -1.47 18.51 -12.74
CA HIS A 147 -1.36 17.62 -11.58
C HIS A 147 -0.06 16.81 -11.59
N ALA A 148 0.91 17.23 -10.77
CA ALA A 148 2.20 16.55 -10.62
C ALA A 148 2.14 15.02 -10.34
N PRO A 149 1.17 14.45 -9.61
CA PRO A 149 1.07 13.00 -9.46
C PRO A 149 0.84 12.26 -10.77
N VAL A 150 0.16 12.87 -11.75
CA VAL A 150 -0.13 12.27 -13.06
C VAL A 150 1.11 12.19 -13.95
N ASP A 151 2.13 13.02 -13.69
CA ASP A 151 3.42 12.96 -14.40
C ASP A 151 4.19 11.66 -14.15
N ARG A 152 3.81 10.88 -13.13
CA ARG A 152 4.39 9.56 -12.86
C ARG A 152 3.91 8.49 -13.84
N ILE A 153 2.84 8.74 -14.62
CA ILE A 153 2.33 7.84 -15.64
C ILE A 153 3.22 7.94 -16.87
N GLY A 154 3.84 6.84 -17.26
CA GLY A 154 4.76 6.84 -18.41
C GLY A 154 5.34 5.47 -18.74
N GLU A 155 5.10 4.46 -17.90
CA GLU A 155 5.55 3.09 -18.16
C GLU A 155 4.49 2.34 -18.98
N ASN A 156 4.83 1.96 -20.21
CA ASN A 156 3.92 1.20 -21.07
C ASN A 156 3.67 -0.21 -20.58
N GLY A 157 2.46 -0.71 -20.77
CA GLY A 157 2.14 -2.12 -20.58
C GLY A 157 2.73 -2.99 -21.70
N THR A 158 2.80 -4.29 -21.44
CA THR A 158 3.45 -5.27 -22.32
C THR A 158 2.49 -6.29 -22.92
N ASP A 159 1.29 -6.41 -22.36
CA ASP A 159 0.32 -7.43 -22.74
C ASP A 159 -0.51 -7.01 -23.97
N GLY A 160 -1.61 -7.72 -24.23
CA GLY A 160 -2.52 -7.40 -25.35
C GLY A 160 -3.03 -5.95 -25.34
N VAL A 161 -3.91 -5.62 -26.25
CA VAL A 161 -4.59 -4.31 -26.30
C VAL A 161 -5.91 -4.42 -25.58
N LEU A 162 -6.18 -3.47 -24.65
CA LEU A 162 -7.50 -3.33 -24.06
C LEU A 162 -8.44 -2.70 -25.10
N GLY A 163 -9.55 -3.37 -25.38
CA GLY A 163 -10.54 -2.92 -26.34
C GLY A 163 -11.77 -2.33 -25.69
N LEU A 164 -12.64 -1.77 -26.53
CA LEU A 164 -13.99 -1.30 -26.17
C LEU A 164 -15.04 -2.04 -26.99
N GLY A 165 -15.98 -2.70 -26.30
CA GLY A 165 -17.15 -3.33 -26.89
C GLY A 165 -18.38 -2.40 -26.89
N PRO A 166 -19.25 -2.41 -27.92
CA PRO A 166 -20.48 -1.64 -27.91
C PRO A 166 -21.48 -2.22 -26.92
N VAL A 167 -22.14 -1.36 -26.14
CA VAL A 167 -23.31 -1.71 -25.30
C VAL A 167 -24.59 -1.34 -26.03
N THR A 168 -24.66 -0.11 -26.55
CA THR A 168 -25.75 0.35 -27.41
C THR A 168 -25.15 0.89 -28.71
N ARG A 169 -25.83 0.66 -29.81
CA ARG A 169 -25.46 1.24 -31.11
C ARG A 169 -26.28 2.49 -31.35
N SER A 170 -25.63 3.59 -31.65
CA SER A 170 -26.29 4.79 -32.15
C SER A 170 -26.89 4.55 -33.52
N GLN A 171 -28.11 5.04 -33.74
CA GLN A 171 -28.73 5.12 -35.08
C GLN A 171 -28.47 6.49 -35.74
N GLN A 172 -27.79 7.41 -35.08
CA GLN A 172 -27.50 8.73 -35.62
C GLN A 172 -26.32 8.69 -36.58
N ARG A 173 -26.40 9.53 -37.62
CA ARG A 173 -25.27 9.72 -38.55
C ARG A 173 -24.10 10.33 -37.81
N GLU A 174 -22.96 9.68 -37.93
CA GLU A 174 -21.69 10.21 -37.39
C GLU A 174 -21.41 11.60 -38.04
N ARG A 175 -21.31 12.62 -37.18
CA ARG A 175 -20.66 13.87 -37.57
C ARG A 175 -19.18 13.69 -37.30
N ALA A 176 -18.35 14.20 -38.20
CA ALA A 176 -16.90 14.14 -38.03
C ALA A 176 -16.50 14.81 -36.71
N ALA A 177 -15.58 14.17 -35.99
CA ALA A 177 -14.98 14.76 -34.79
C ALA A 177 -14.26 16.07 -35.15
N GLY A 178 -14.56 17.14 -34.43
CA GLY A 178 -13.79 18.36 -34.44
C GLY A 178 -12.50 18.22 -33.65
N ASP A 179 -11.51 19.08 -33.84
CA ASP A 179 -10.26 19.10 -33.08
C ASP A 179 -9.93 20.55 -32.70
N PRO A 180 -9.55 20.84 -31.44
CA PRO A 180 -9.55 20.00 -30.24
C PRO A 180 -10.95 19.85 -29.63
N GLN A 181 -11.21 18.68 -29.01
CA GLN A 181 -12.47 18.40 -28.34
C GLN A 181 -12.27 18.41 -26.82
N SER A 182 -13.13 19.10 -26.09
CA SER A 182 -13.23 19.06 -24.63
C SER A 182 -14.66 18.73 -24.22
N ASP A 183 -14.78 18.04 -23.09
CA ASP A 183 -16.06 17.70 -22.48
C ASP A 183 -16.79 18.97 -22.01
N VAL A 184 -18.09 19.03 -22.21
CA VAL A 184 -18.90 20.18 -21.78
C VAL A 184 -19.25 20.13 -20.30
N ASP A 185 -19.34 18.92 -19.73
CA ASP A 185 -19.59 18.67 -18.31
C ASP A 185 -18.65 17.59 -17.74
N PRO A 186 -17.38 17.92 -17.46
CA PRO A 186 -16.40 16.95 -16.99
C PRO A 186 -16.67 16.41 -15.57
N GLU A 187 -17.78 16.78 -14.91
CA GLU A 187 -18.12 16.31 -13.56
C GLU A 187 -18.86 14.95 -13.59
N ASP A 188 -19.54 14.60 -14.70
CA ASP A 188 -20.32 13.38 -14.83
C ASP A 188 -19.63 12.25 -15.62
N ASN A 189 -18.41 12.47 -16.05
CA ASN A 189 -17.57 11.45 -16.71
C ASN A 189 -16.74 10.60 -15.72
N ALA A 190 -16.98 10.77 -14.42
CA ALA A 190 -16.27 10.08 -13.33
C ALA A 190 -17.10 8.96 -12.72
N THR A 191 -16.50 7.78 -12.59
CA THR A 191 -17.09 6.62 -11.89
C THR A 191 -16.33 6.37 -10.59
N ALA A 192 -16.99 6.46 -9.44
CA ALA A 192 -16.44 5.98 -8.18
C ALA A 192 -16.39 4.45 -8.17
N ILE A 193 -15.24 3.87 -7.85
CA ILE A 193 -15.04 2.42 -7.76
C ILE A 193 -14.92 2.03 -6.30
N THR A 194 -15.74 1.06 -5.90
CA THR A 194 -15.66 0.45 -4.58
C THR A 194 -15.53 -1.06 -4.74
N ILE A 195 -14.49 -1.66 -4.13
CA ILE A 195 -14.31 -3.11 -4.12
C ILE A 195 -14.38 -3.59 -2.67
N THR A 196 -15.43 -4.35 -2.34
CA THR A 196 -15.54 -5.05 -1.05
C THR A 196 -14.65 -6.28 -1.07
N VAL A 197 -13.61 -6.31 -0.26
CA VAL A 197 -12.74 -7.48 -0.05
C VAL A 197 -13.40 -8.39 0.98
N GLN A 198 -13.84 -9.57 0.52
CA GLN A 198 -14.58 -10.54 1.33
C GLN A 198 -13.63 -11.57 1.95
N GLY A 199 -13.91 -11.97 3.16
CA GLY A 199 -13.16 -13.02 3.87
C GLY A 199 -12.88 -12.65 5.32
N ASP A 200 -12.01 -13.43 5.95
CA ASP A 200 -11.44 -13.16 7.29
C ASP A 200 -9.93 -13.39 7.18
N GLN A 201 -9.19 -12.34 6.86
CA GLN A 201 -7.75 -12.37 6.66
C GLN A 201 -7.14 -11.12 7.29
N ARG A 202 -6.35 -11.30 8.33
CA ARG A 202 -5.75 -10.22 9.11
C ARG A 202 -4.23 -10.38 9.18
N ALA A 203 -3.53 -9.32 9.54
CA ALA A 203 -2.11 -9.38 9.81
C ALA A 203 -1.84 -9.91 11.23
N ASP A 204 -0.60 -10.30 11.45
CA ASP A 204 -0.05 -10.74 12.73
C ASP A 204 1.33 -10.10 12.87
N ALA A 205 1.42 -9.05 13.67
CA ALA A 205 2.64 -8.29 13.86
C ALA A 205 3.37 -8.81 15.12
N VAL A 206 4.44 -9.54 14.94
CA VAL A 206 5.23 -10.13 16.01
C VAL A 206 6.35 -9.18 16.43
N ALA A 207 6.30 -8.66 17.65
CA ALA A 207 7.31 -7.74 18.17
C ALA A 207 8.70 -8.40 18.24
N ALA A 208 9.73 -7.61 17.93
CA ALA A 208 11.13 -8.03 17.98
C ALA A 208 11.93 -7.12 18.90
N GLY A 209 12.46 -7.68 19.98
CA GLY A 209 13.39 -7.04 20.91
C GLY A 209 14.83 -7.29 20.53
N ALA A 210 15.74 -6.99 21.47
CA ALA A 210 17.16 -7.20 21.30
C ALA A 210 17.84 -7.61 22.60
N ARG A 211 18.92 -8.39 22.50
CA ARG A 211 19.83 -8.70 23.62
C ARG A 211 21.26 -8.37 23.22
N VAL A 212 21.94 -7.62 24.07
CA VAL A 212 23.34 -7.23 23.89
C VAL A 212 24.08 -7.38 25.22
N ASP A 213 25.17 -8.14 25.20
CA ASP A 213 26.12 -8.25 26.32
C ASP A 213 27.32 -7.29 26.03
N THR A 214 27.68 -6.45 27.00
CA THR A 214 28.62 -5.35 26.77
C THR A 214 29.28 -4.90 28.10
N SER A 215 29.90 -3.73 28.12
CA SER A 215 30.48 -3.11 29.33
C SER A 215 30.11 -1.62 29.44
N VAL A 216 30.18 -1.10 30.65
CA VAL A 216 29.92 0.33 30.95
C VAL A 216 30.80 1.25 30.11
N GLY A 217 30.22 2.35 29.65
CA GLY A 217 30.87 3.34 28.79
C GLY A 217 30.89 3.01 27.32
N ARG A 218 30.51 1.79 26.92
CA ARG A 218 30.41 1.39 25.50
C ARG A 218 29.11 1.89 24.88
N THR A 219 29.19 2.18 23.59
CA THR A 219 28.00 2.39 22.73
C THR A 219 27.78 1.15 21.89
N VAL A 220 26.59 0.59 21.97
CA VAL A 220 26.24 -0.65 21.29
C VAL A 220 25.06 -0.45 20.34
N PRO A 221 25.03 -1.12 19.19
CA PRO A 221 23.88 -1.13 18.31
C PRO A 221 22.78 -2.03 18.89
N VAL A 222 21.55 -1.55 18.84
CA VAL A 222 20.35 -2.27 19.23
C VAL A 222 19.32 -2.08 18.12
N THR A 223 18.86 -3.17 17.54
CA THR A 223 17.79 -3.14 16.51
C THR A 223 16.54 -3.78 17.08
N VAL A 224 15.46 -3.03 17.09
CA VAL A 224 14.13 -3.48 17.47
C VAL A 224 13.17 -3.35 16.29
N GLY A 225 11.97 -3.90 16.38
CA GLY A 225 10.99 -3.80 15.33
C GLY A 225 9.91 -4.86 15.43
N PHE A 226 9.42 -5.32 14.29
CA PHE A 226 8.44 -6.41 14.23
C PHE A 226 8.47 -7.12 12.88
N THR A 227 7.93 -8.34 12.86
CA THR A 227 7.76 -9.16 11.64
C THR A 227 6.27 -9.35 11.41
N ASN A 228 5.81 -9.26 10.16
CA ASN A 228 4.45 -9.64 9.81
C ASN A 228 4.39 -11.16 9.57
N ALA A 229 3.85 -11.92 10.52
CA ALA A 229 3.65 -13.37 10.44
C ALA A 229 2.27 -13.76 9.91
N GLY A 230 1.36 -12.79 9.79
CA GLY A 230 -0.03 -13.05 9.37
C GLY A 230 -0.22 -13.14 7.86
N PRO A 231 -1.38 -13.60 7.41
CA PRO A 231 -1.70 -13.74 6.00
C PRO A 231 -2.00 -12.42 5.28
N ALA A 232 -2.26 -11.31 5.99
CA ALA A 232 -2.48 -10.01 5.39
C ALA A 232 -1.26 -9.10 5.53
N ALA A 233 -1.05 -8.22 4.56
CA ALA A 233 -0.01 -7.18 4.64
C ALA A 233 -0.42 -6.08 5.63
N LEU A 234 0.58 -5.53 6.33
CA LEU A 234 0.43 -4.33 7.15
C LEU A 234 0.72 -3.09 6.30
N ALA A 235 -0.19 -2.13 6.26
CA ALA A 235 -0.06 -0.93 5.47
C ALA A 235 -0.29 0.33 6.31
N THR A 236 0.53 1.36 6.11
CA THR A 236 0.37 2.64 6.81
C THR A 236 -0.67 3.56 6.18
N TRP A 237 -0.94 3.41 4.88
CA TRP A 237 -1.85 4.27 4.13
C TRP A 237 -2.74 3.44 3.19
N GLY A 238 -4.00 3.83 3.04
CA GLY A 238 -4.90 3.26 2.04
C GLY A 238 -5.79 2.11 2.50
N THR A 239 -5.54 1.53 3.66
CA THR A 239 -6.52 0.79 4.42
C THR A 239 -7.13 1.76 5.43
N ARG A 240 -8.44 1.98 5.39
CA ARG A 240 -9.06 2.88 6.37
C ARG A 240 -8.66 2.44 7.78
N GLY A 241 -7.61 3.07 8.29
CA GLY A 241 -7.38 3.24 9.68
C GLY A 241 -6.62 2.18 10.46
N PHE A 242 -5.86 1.27 9.84
CA PHE A 242 -4.95 0.42 10.62
C PHE A 242 -3.51 0.93 10.52
N TYR A 243 -2.95 1.36 11.65
CA TYR A 243 -1.55 1.77 11.76
C TYR A 243 -0.88 0.92 12.81
N THR A 244 0.24 0.29 12.45
CA THR A 244 1.13 -0.36 13.41
C THR A 244 2.29 0.59 13.69
N MET A 245 2.45 0.95 14.95
CA MET A 245 3.57 1.71 15.48
C MET A 245 4.30 0.87 16.50
N VAL A 246 5.55 1.19 16.74
CA VAL A 246 6.38 0.53 17.76
C VAL A 246 6.71 1.54 18.84
N ASP A 247 6.28 1.29 20.05
CA ASP A 247 6.70 2.03 21.23
C ASP A 247 7.94 1.37 21.83
N VAL A 248 9.03 2.12 21.92
CA VAL A 248 10.32 1.65 22.37
C VAL A 248 10.73 2.39 23.63
N ALA A 249 10.69 1.72 24.78
CA ALA A 249 11.27 2.25 26.01
C ALA A 249 12.80 2.04 25.99
N VAL A 250 13.57 3.08 26.30
CA VAL A 250 15.01 2.99 26.45
C VAL A 250 15.33 2.40 27.83
N PRO A 251 16.18 1.34 27.94
CA PRO A 251 16.49 0.73 29.22
C PRO A 251 17.09 1.74 30.20
N GLU A 252 16.63 1.73 31.46
CA GLU A 252 17.26 2.54 32.51
C GLU A 252 18.75 2.18 32.65
N GLY A 253 19.61 3.18 32.90
CA GLY A 253 21.06 2.98 32.91
C GLY A 253 21.71 2.99 31.52
N THR A 254 20.94 3.28 30.48
CA THR A 254 21.46 3.55 29.13
C THR A 254 20.95 4.87 28.58
N THR A 255 21.63 5.40 27.58
CA THR A 255 21.24 6.61 26.85
C THR A 255 21.18 6.31 25.36
N ALA A 256 20.07 6.62 24.69
CA ALA A 256 19.96 6.55 23.24
C ALA A 256 20.77 7.70 22.62
N VAL A 257 21.96 7.41 22.09
CA VAL A 257 22.83 8.40 21.42
C VAL A 257 22.52 8.52 19.93
N ARG A 258 21.74 7.54 19.39
CA ARG A 258 21.17 7.56 18.05
C ARG A 258 19.87 6.79 18.06
N ALA A 259 18.87 7.31 17.38
CA ALA A 259 17.60 6.60 17.08
C ALA A 259 17.37 6.50 15.57
N SER A 260 16.49 5.62 15.15
CA SER A 260 16.06 5.52 13.76
C SER A 260 15.37 6.81 13.30
N GLU A 261 15.59 7.21 12.05
CA GLU A 261 14.88 8.33 11.41
C GLU A 261 13.35 8.15 11.30
N HIS A 262 12.87 6.94 11.51
CA HIS A 262 11.44 6.64 11.55
C HIS A 262 10.84 6.72 12.97
N CYS A 263 11.65 7.09 13.97
CA CYS A 263 11.26 7.16 15.36
C CYS A 263 11.26 8.61 15.88
N ARG A 264 10.29 8.94 16.73
CA ARG A 264 10.17 10.25 17.39
C ARG A 264 10.09 10.05 18.89
N THR A 265 10.60 11.02 19.65
CA THR A 265 10.51 11.01 21.13
C THR A 265 9.13 11.49 21.57
N ASP A 266 8.63 10.99 22.71
CA ASP A 266 7.32 11.38 23.27
C ASP A 266 7.28 12.84 23.76
N ASP A 267 8.45 13.39 24.13
CA ASP A 267 8.62 14.75 24.63
C ASP A 267 8.77 15.78 23.52
N ASP A 268 8.89 15.34 22.27
CA ASP A 268 9.04 16.20 21.12
C ASP A 268 7.71 16.30 20.38
N GLN A 269 7.10 17.46 20.33
CA GLN A 269 5.83 17.75 19.62
C GLN A 269 5.92 17.46 18.10
N GLY A 270 6.79 16.55 17.71
CA GLY A 270 6.82 15.90 16.41
C GLY A 270 7.80 16.47 15.40
N GLU A 271 8.77 17.29 15.76
CA GLU A 271 9.55 18.03 14.76
C GLU A 271 10.85 17.36 14.31
N GLU A 272 11.53 16.53 15.12
CA GLU A 272 12.80 15.91 14.71
C GLU A 272 12.80 14.37 14.81
N PRO A 273 12.65 13.66 13.68
CA PRO A 273 12.84 12.21 13.64
C PRO A 273 14.30 11.82 14.00
N GLY A 274 14.47 10.73 14.75
CA GLY A 274 15.78 10.20 15.09
C GLY A 274 16.55 10.97 16.16
N ARG A 275 15.91 11.92 16.87
CA ARG A 275 16.54 12.72 17.91
C ARG A 275 17.12 11.84 19.04
N PRO A 276 18.38 12.04 19.46
CA PRO A 276 18.97 11.30 20.58
C PRO A 276 18.47 11.80 21.93
N GLY A 277 18.68 10.99 22.99
CA GLY A 277 18.44 11.37 24.39
C GLY A 277 17.04 11.10 24.89
N GLY A 278 16.09 10.69 24.04
CA GLY A 278 14.73 10.30 24.46
C GLY A 278 14.75 9.08 25.37
N ARG A 279 13.77 9.01 26.29
CA ARG A 279 13.55 7.85 27.18
C ARG A 279 12.55 6.89 26.59
N ARG A 280 11.69 7.35 25.67
CA ARG A 280 10.71 6.58 24.94
C ARG A 280 10.60 7.10 23.52
N TYR A 281 10.40 6.22 22.59
CA TYR A 281 10.27 6.53 21.16
C TYR A 281 9.06 5.83 20.56
N THR A 282 8.31 6.56 19.75
CA THR A 282 7.31 5.97 18.85
C THR A 282 7.88 5.88 17.44
N CYS A 283 7.97 4.67 16.89
CA CYS A 283 8.49 4.40 15.56
C CYS A 283 7.36 4.04 14.61
N TYR A 284 7.45 4.56 13.38
CA TYR A 284 6.40 4.42 12.36
C TYR A 284 6.89 3.52 11.23
N LEU A 285 6.03 2.60 10.80
CA LEU A 285 6.30 1.78 9.62
C LEU A 285 6.38 2.69 8.38
N PRO A 286 7.50 2.72 7.63
CA PRO A 286 7.68 3.65 6.50
C PRO A 286 6.88 3.27 5.24
N GLY A 287 6.12 2.18 5.26
CA GLY A 287 5.40 1.70 4.08
C GLY A 287 4.52 0.51 4.40
N VAL A 288 4.47 -0.46 3.47
CA VAL A 288 3.78 -1.73 3.69
C VAL A 288 4.77 -2.79 4.08
N LEU A 289 4.38 -3.60 5.04
CA LEU A 289 5.08 -4.79 5.44
C LEU A 289 4.29 -6.01 4.95
N ARG A 290 4.85 -6.70 3.97
CA ARG A 290 4.25 -7.92 3.43
C ARG A 290 4.42 -9.08 4.40
N VAL A 291 3.69 -10.14 4.14
CA VAL A 291 3.81 -11.39 4.90
C VAL A 291 5.25 -11.90 4.88
N GLY A 292 5.82 -12.16 6.06
CA GLY A 292 7.19 -12.59 6.26
C GLY A 292 8.25 -11.47 6.27
N GLU A 293 7.89 -10.25 5.92
CA GLU A 293 8.81 -9.11 5.98
C GLU A 293 8.96 -8.56 7.40
N ARG A 294 10.08 -7.88 7.64
CA ARG A 294 10.43 -7.27 8.93
C ARG A 294 10.61 -5.76 8.79
N ALA A 295 10.05 -5.02 9.72
CA ALA A 295 10.36 -3.62 9.96
C ALA A 295 11.41 -3.52 11.06
N GLU A 296 12.50 -2.78 10.80
CA GLU A 296 13.64 -2.65 11.72
C GLU A 296 13.90 -1.19 12.04
N PHE A 297 14.10 -0.91 13.33
CA PHE A 297 14.40 0.41 13.86
C PHE A 297 15.73 0.35 14.62
N PRO A 298 16.84 0.78 14.00
CA PRO A 298 18.15 0.75 14.62
C PRO A 298 18.32 1.90 15.63
N PHE A 299 18.87 1.57 16.79
CA PHE A 299 19.31 2.48 17.83
C PHE A 299 20.79 2.28 18.12
N SER A 300 21.44 3.28 18.73
CA SER A 300 22.73 3.14 19.39
C SER A 300 22.55 3.57 20.84
N LEU A 301 22.78 2.63 21.76
CA LEU A 301 22.65 2.87 23.19
C LEU A 301 24.04 2.96 23.83
N ARG A 302 24.34 4.06 24.53
CA ARG A 302 25.49 4.16 25.42
C ARG A 302 25.09 3.58 26.78
N VAL A 303 25.95 2.75 27.34
CA VAL A 303 25.73 2.14 28.65
C VAL A 303 26.35 3.03 29.73
N ASP A 304 25.52 3.56 30.62
CA ASP A 304 25.92 4.56 31.61
C ASP A 304 26.21 3.94 32.98
N THR A 305 25.56 2.81 33.31
CA THR A 305 25.73 2.12 34.61
C THR A 305 25.90 0.61 34.40
N ALA A 306 26.53 -0.03 35.41
CA ALA A 306 26.70 -1.47 35.43
C ALA A 306 25.36 -2.17 35.83
N GLY A 307 25.14 -3.38 35.33
CA GLY A 307 24.00 -4.20 35.64
C GLY A 307 23.31 -4.76 34.40
N ARG A 308 22.18 -5.41 34.66
CA ARG A 308 21.26 -5.88 33.62
C ARG A 308 20.13 -4.86 33.48
N HIS A 309 20.10 -4.21 32.32
CA HIS A 309 19.13 -3.18 31.97
C HIS A 309 18.07 -3.78 31.04
N THR A 310 16.81 -3.62 31.39
CA THR A 310 15.70 -4.17 30.59
C THR A 310 14.66 -3.09 30.30
N SER A 311 14.06 -3.17 29.13
CA SER A 311 12.90 -2.35 28.78
C SER A 311 12.00 -3.09 27.79
N THR A 312 10.88 -2.49 27.43
CA THR A 312 9.87 -3.08 26.55
C THR A 312 9.90 -2.45 25.18
N VAL A 313 9.56 -3.27 24.18
CA VAL A 313 9.11 -2.89 22.85
C VAL A 313 7.66 -3.32 22.77
N GLU A 314 6.75 -2.41 22.46
CA GLU A 314 5.31 -2.68 22.41
C GLU A 314 4.77 -2.23 21.06
N LEU A 315 3.95 -3.07 20.42
CA LEU A 315 3.25 -2.74 19.20
C LEU A 315 1.93 -2.05 19.55
N LEU A 316 1.71 -0.90 18.92
CA LEU A 316 0.48 -0.13 19.07
C LEU A 316 -0.29 -0.21 17.75
N HIS A 317 -1.49 -0.78 17.82
CA HIS A 317 -2.38 -0.90 16.68
C HIS A 317 -3.48 0.15 16.80
N LEU A 318 -3.44 1.16 15.92
CA LEU A 318 -4.45 2.21 15.85
C LEU A 318 -5.35 1.99 14.64
N GLY A 319 -6.65 1.97 14.86
CA GLY A 319 -7.64 1.80 13.80
C GLY A 319 -8.82 2.75 13.96
N VAL A 320 -9.48 3.13 12.85
CA VAL A 320 -10.67 4.01 12.85
C VAL A 320 -11.94 3.24 13.26
N ALA A 321 -11.91 1.90 13.19
CA ALA A 321 -13.01 1.06 13.63
C ALA A 321 -12.45 -0.15 14.39
N ASP A 322 -13.06 -0.49 15.52
CA ASP A 322 -12.67 -1.63 16.37
C ASP A 322 -12.58 -2.97 15.62
N GLU A 323 -13.27 -3.09 14.49
CA GLU A 323 -13.29 -4.29 13.66
C GLU A 323 -11.97 -4.53 12.91
N PHE A 324 -11.19 -3.45 12.64
CA PHE A 324 -9.96 -3.51 11.84
C PHE A 324 -8.68 -3.43 12.68
N ALA A 325 -8.80 -3.09 13.96
CA ALA A 325 -7.66 -2.82 14.83
C ALA A 325 -7.09 -4.07 15.51
N ARG A 326 -7.54 -5.28 15.13
CA ARG A 326 -7.12 -6.49 15.83
C ARG A 326 -6.08 -7.25 15.04
N ASP A 327 -4.89 -7.27 15.58
CA ASP A 327 -3.86 -8.26 15.28
C ASP A 327 -4.39 -9.68 15.48
N LEU A 328 -3.85 -10.68 14.76
CA LEU A 328 -4.28 -12.08 14.91
C LEU A 328 -3.92 -12.64 16.26
N ASP A 329 -2.73 -12.29 16.78
CA ASP A 329 -2.26 -12.76 18.09
C ASP A 329 -1.68 -11.61 18.93
N PRO A 330 -2.51 -10.85 19.64
CA PRO A 330 -2.05 -9.77 20.50
C PRO A 330 -1.08 -10.18 21.61
N SER A 331 -0.91 -11.48 21.87
CA SER A 331 0.03 -11.96 22.90
C SER A 331 1.49 -11.82 22.48
N ASN A 332 1.77 -11.62 21.19
CA ASN A 332 3.12 -11.44 20.63
C ASN A 332 3.46 -9.98 20.32
N ASP A 333 2.60 -9.03 20.71
CA ASP A 333 2.78 -7.59 20.50
C ASP A 333 3.87 -6.96 21.38
N THR A 334 4.47 -7.71 22.30
CA THR A 334 5.49 -7.21 23.20
C THR A 334 6.79 -8.00 23.09
N ALA A 335 7.91 -7.28 23.15
CA ALA A 335 9.25 -7.87 23.24
C ALA A 335 10.12 -7.09 24.22
N THR A 336 11.31 -7.62 24.53
CA THR A 336 12.20 -7.03 25.52
C THR A 336 13.52 -6.61 24.91
N ILE A 337 14.02 -5.43 25.30
CA ILE A 337 15.42 -5.05 25.11
C ILE A 337 16.17 -5.44 26.38
N VAL A 338 17.29 -6.15 26.23
CA VAL A 338 18.18 -6.50 27.32
C VAL A 338 19.59 -6.02 26.99
N VAL A 339 20.14 -5.14 27.82
CA VAL A 339 21.54 -4.71 27.76
C VAL A 339 22.19 -5.19 29.06
N ASP A 340 23.12 -6.11 28.96
CA ASP A 340 23.73 -6.79 30.10
C ASP A 340 25.22 -6.49 30.18
N THR A 341 25.65 -5.95 31.31
CA THR A 341 27.08 -5.69 31.58
C THR A 341 27.70 -6.68 32.58
N THR A 342 26.91 -7.67 33.03
CA THR A 342 27.36 -8.70 33.96
C THR A 342 27.91 -9.93 33.26
N GLY A 343 28.51 -9.75 32.06
CA GLY A 343 29.00 -10.84 31.20
C GLY A 343 29.94 -11.84 31.92
N PRO A 344 30.25 -12.96 31.24
CA PRO A 344 30.89 -14.15 31.86
C PRO A 344 32.39 -14.00 32.24
N ASP A 345 32.87 -12.79 32.49
CA ASP A 345 34.23 -12.54 32.94
C ASP A 345 34.24 -12.17 34.43
N GLY A 346 34.35 -13.15 35.27
CA GLY A 346 34.55 -12.97 36.71
C GLY A 346 34.15 -14.22 37.45
N GLY A 347 34.95 -15.26 37.32
CA GLY A 347 34.89 -16.32 38.28
C GLY A 347 35.18 -15.81 39.66
N ASP A 348 34.39 -16.08 40.64
CA ASP A 348 34.79 -16.92 41.77
C ASP A 348 33.61 -17.14 42.75
N ASP A 349 33.50 -18.36 43.14
CA ASP A 349 33.03 -18.92 44.38
C ASP A 349 31.61 -18.64 44.93
N GLY A 350 30.84 -19.71 45.02
CA GLY A 350 29.91 -19.88 46.13
C GLY A 350 28.52 -20.37 45.84
N ASP A 351 28.41 -21.70 45.82
CA ASP A 351 27.34 -22.46 46.42
C ASP A 351 25.88 -22.42 45.86
N GLY A 352 25.51 -23.54 45.40
CA GLY A 352 24.28 -24.30 45.40
C GLY A 352 22.92 -23.58 45.39
N GLY A 353 22.16 -23.83 44.33
CA GLY A 353 20.72 -23.58 44.35
C GLY A 353 20.02 -23.85 43.02
N ASP A 354 19.34 -24.95 42.97
CA ASP A 354 18.49 -25.49 41.91
C ASP A 354 17.78 -24.53 40.98
N GLY A 355 17.93 -24.80 39.69
CA GLY A 355 16.95 -25.10 38.69
C GLY A 355 15.78 -24.17 38.43
N GLY A 356 15.86 -23.47 37.37
CA GLY A 356 14.75 -22.80 36.74
C GLY A 356 15.14 -22.25 35.34
N GLY A 357 15.40 -23.16 34.41
CA GLY A 357 15.63 -22.77 33.01
C GLY A 357 14.35 -22.17 32.45
N LEU A 358 14.41 -20.88 32.05
CA LEU A 358 13.37 -20.26 31.26
C LEU A 358 13.36 -20.89 29.87
N PRO A 359 12.18 -21.12 29.27
CA PRO A 359 12.10 -21.72 27.94
C PRO A 359 12.70 -20.76 26.91
N ILE A 360 13.77 -21.21 26.26
CA ILE A 360 14.31 -20.59 25.05
C ILE A 360 13.34 -20.93 23.93
N THR A 361 12.46 -20.01 23.56
CA THR A 361 11.61 -20.11 22.38
C THR A 361 12.40 -19.69 21.14
N GLY A 362 13.35 -20.51 20.77
CA GLY A 362 14.02 -20.47 19.49
C GLY A 362 14.34 -21.93 19.15
N ALA A 363 13.68 -22.49 18.14
CA ALA A 363 14.00 -23.83 17.67
C ALA A 363 15.49 -23.88 17.29
N PRO A 364 16.26 -24.86 17.78
CA PRO A 364 17.68 -24.94 17.46
C PRO A 364 17.87 -25.08 15.96
N VAL A 365 18.70 -24.21 15.36
CA VAL A 365 19.01 -24.16 13.93
C VAL A 365 19.40 -25.53 13.36
N ALA A 366 19.94 -26.42 14.20
CA ALA A 366 20.28 -27.79 13.85
C ALA A 366 19.09 -28.67 13.44
N THR A 367 17.87 -28.42 14.00
CA THR A 367 16.67 -29.18 13.62
C THR A 367 16.07 -28.72 12.30
N ILE A 368 16.17 -27.43 11.97
CA ILE A 368 15.70 -26.88 10.70
C ILE A 368 16.62 -27.34 9.55
N ALA A 369 17.95 -27.37 9.78
CA ALA A 369 18.92 -27.88 8.81
C ALA A 369 18.72 -29.38 8.53
N GLY A 370 18.34 -30.18 9.53
CA GLY A 370 18.09 -31.61 9.38
C GLY A 370 16.84 -31.91 8.54
N VAL A 371 15.76 -31.17 8.73
CA VAL A 371 14.52 -31.37 7.95
C VAL A 371 14.71 -30.89 6.51
N GLY A 372 15.42 -29.77 6.29
CA GLY A 372 15.73 -29.27 4.95
C GLY A 372 16.57 -30.27 4.13
N LEU A 373 17.58 -30.86 4.74
CA LEU A 373 18.43 -31.86 4.07
C LEU A 373 17.66 -33.16 3.73
N ALA A 374 16.76 -33.59 4.61
CA ALA A 374 15.92 -34.77 4.36
C ALA A 374 14.96 -34.54 3.18
N LEU A 375 14.37 -33.36 3.05
CA LEU A 375 13.48 -33.00 1.93
C LEU A 375 14.25 -32.93 0.60
N VAL A 376 15.48 -32.43 0.58
CA VAL A 376 16.33 -32.40 -0.62
C VAL A 376 16.69 -33.80 -1.06
N VAL A 377 17.04 -34.69 -0.13
CA VAL A 377 17.37 -36.12 -0.46
C VAL A 377 16.14 -36.84 -1.01
N VAL A 378 14.96 -36.67 -0.40
CA VAL A 378 13.71 -37.27 -0.89
C VAL A 378 13.35 -36.71 -2.28
N GLY A 379 13.48 -35.42 -2.51
CA GLY A 379 13.26 -34.80 -3.83
C GLY A 379 14.20 -35.33 -4.89
N ALA A 380 15.48 -35.49 -4.58
CA ALA A 380 16.47 -36.05 -5.50
C ALA A 380 16.19 -37.53 -5.84
N VAL A 381 15.76 -38.34 -4.86
CA VAL A 381 15.40 -39.75 -5.10
C VAL A 381 14.15 -39.84 -5.98
N ILE A 382 13.13 -39.06 -5.73
CA ILE A 382 11.91 -39.01 -6.56
C ILE A 382 12.28 -38.60 -8.01
N PHE A 383 13.10 -37.56 -8.17
CA PHE A 383 13.55 -37.10 -9.47
C PHE A 383 14.32 -38.17 -10.24
N LEU A 384 15.23 -38.92 -9.59
CA LEU A 384 15.99 -39.98 -10.24
C LEU A 384 15.12 -41.19 -10.61
N VAL A 385 14.12 -41.54 -9.79
CA VAL A 385 13.19 -42.65 -10.07
C VAL A 385 12.25 -42.30 -11.23
N THR A 386 11.73 -41.05 -11.28
CA THR A 386 10.86 -40.61 -12.38
C THR A 386 11.62 -40.50 -13.71
N ARG A 387 12.88 -40.04 -13.68
CA ARG A 387 13.75 -39.97 -14.87
C ARG A 387 14.09 -41.35 -15.47
N ARG A 388 14.22 -42.37 -14.61
CA ARG A 388 14.48 -43.76 -15.10
C ARG A 388 13.24 -44.42 -15.73
N ARG A 389 12.04 -43.97 -15.44
CA ARG A 389 10.79 -44.48 -16.04
C ARG A 389 10.43 -43.83 -17.37
N GLY A 390 11.09 -42.74 -17.76
CA GLY A 390 10.84 -42.00 -19.01
C GLY A 390 11.70 -42.39 -20.20
N THR A 391 12.61 -43.39 -20.08
CA THR A 391 13.51 -43.82 -21.16
C THR A 391 13.25 -45.27 -21.64
N GLY A 392 12.03 -45.76 -21.47
CA GLY A 392 11.62 -47.07 -21.94
C GLY A 392 10.23 -47.01 -22.55
N GLY A 393 10.15 -46.55 -23.82
CA GLY A 393 8.93 -46.52 -24.60
C GLY A 393 9.25 -46.08 -26.01
#